data_aed13cc01968b8847136020690841309
#
_entry.id   aed13cc01968b8847136020690841309
#
_cell.length_a   1.000
_cell.length_b   1.000
_cell.length_c   1.000
_cell.angle_alpha   90.00
_cell.angle_beta   90.00
_cell.angle_gamma   90.00
#
_symmetry.space_group_name_H-M   'P 1'
#
loop_
_entity.id
_entity.type
_entity.pdbx_description
1 polymer ?
#
loop_
_entity_poly.entity_id
_entity_poly.type
_entity_poly.pdbx_seq_one_letter_code
_entity_poly.pdbx_strand_id
1 'polypeptide(L)'
;KPEAVAAFEEIQNKFNESHENIHLTINSPNEAMTILKTRFIKEDYPDIVAIGGDVNYSNFLDADLFMDVSDFEGIKNIKQSYIDMEKELEFTPHEGIYGLPYAANAAGILYNQDMFEDYGWEIPETWDEFISLCDTIQEEGIVPIYLGLKDTWTCLAPWNALAVSMCDSDLAYQVNSGTATYSGAYAET
;
A
#
# COMPACT_ATOMS: atom_id res chain seq x y z
N LYS A 1 -11.32 3.11 -1.29
CA LYS A 1 -10.84 4.19 -0.41
C LYS A 1 -11.81 5.36 -0.49
N PRO A 2 -12.34 5.90 0.65
CA PRO A 2 -13.33 6.98 0.63
C PRO A 2 -12.87 8.23 -0.14
N GLU A 3 -11.60 8.57 -0.04
CA GLU A 3 -10.98 9.71 -0.73
C GLU A 3 -10.92 9.56 -2.26
N ALA A 4 -11.05 8.35 -2.78
CA ALA A 4 -11.00 8.07 -4.21
C ALA A 4 -12.40 7.95 -4.86
N VAL A 5 -13.49 7.95 -4.08
CA VAL A 5 -14.85 7.71 -4.60
C VAL A 5 -15.21 8.69 -5.71
N ALA A 6 -15.00 9.99 -5.51
CA ALA A 6 -15.32 11.00 -6.52
C ALA A 6 -14.53 10.81 -7.82
N ALA A 7 -13.26 10.41 -7.74
CA ALA A 7 -12.44 10.13 -8.93
C ALA A 7 -12.95 8.89 -9.68
N PHE A 8 -13.35 7.86 -8.96
CA PHE A 8 -13.93 6.66 -9.58
C PHE A 8 -15.32 6.91 -10.18
N GLU A 9 -16.15 7.75 -9.58
CA GLU A 9 -17.42 8.19 -10.16
C GLU A 9 -17.21 8.94 -11.49
N GLU A 10 -16.21 9.82 -11.55
CA GLU A 10 -15.87 10.52 -12.80
C GLU A 10 -15.35 9.55 -13.87
N ILE A 11 -14.53 8.58 -13.51
CA ILE A 11 -14.05 7.51 -14.40
C ILE A 11 -15.25 6.71 -14.95
N GLN A 12 -16.16 6.29 -14.08
CA GLN A 12 -17.37 5.55 -14.46
C GLN A 12 -18.20 6.34 -15.48
N ASN A 13 -18.45 7.62 -15.20
CA ASN A 13 -19.25 8.47 -16.07
C ASN A 13 -18.61 8.64 -17.45
N LYS A 14 -17.32 8.98 -17.50
CA LYS A 14 -16.57 9.12 -18.75
C LYS A 14 -16.50 7.82 -19.55
N PHE A 15 -16.33 6.70 -18.86
CA PHE A 15 -16.33 5.38 -19.51
C PHE A 15 -17.69 5.10 -20.15
N ASN A 16 -18.77 5.28 -19.41
CA ASN A 16 -20.14 5.01 -19.88
C ASN A 16 -20.57 5.96 -21.02
N GLU A 17 -20.08 7.21 -21.02
CA GLU A 17 -20.33 8.16 -22.12
C GLU A 17 -19.59 7.75 -23.41
N SER A 18 -18.46 7.08 -23.31
CA SER A 18 -17.62 6.70 -24.46
C SER A 18 -17.85 5.28 -24.96
N HIS A 19 -18.62 4.46 -24.25
CA HIS A 19 -18.85 3.05 -24.58
C HIS A 19 -20.35 2.73 -24.60
N GLU A 20 -20.92 2.55 -25.77
CA GLU A 20 -22.37 2.28 -25.91
C GLU A 20 -22.77 0.84 -25.54
N ASN A 21 -21.86 -0.12 -25.69
CA ASN A 21 -22.14 -1.55 -25.53
C ASN A 21 -21.67 -2.14 -24.20
N ILE A 22 -20.96 -1.38 -23.40
CA ILE A 22 -20.41 -1.80 -22.11
C ILE A 22 -20.80 -0.75 -21.07
N HIS A 23 -21.38 -1.18 -19.96
CA HIS A 23 -21.73 -0.29 -18.87
C HIS A 23 -20.94 -0.63 -17.62
N LEU A 24 -20.13 0.32 -17.15
CA LEU A 24 -19.36 0.21 -15.93
C LEU A 24 -20.18 0.70 -14.74
N THR A 25 -20.30 -0.13 -13.71
CA THR A 25 -20.87 0.24 -12.40
C THR A 25 -19.84 -0.01 -11.31
N ILE A 26 -19.46 1.04 -10.59
CA ILE A 26 -18.47 0.95 -9.53
C ILE A 26 -19.17 0.95 -8.17
N ASN A 27 -18.89 -0.06 -7.36
CA ASN A 27 -19.38 -0.18 -5.99
C ASN A 27 -18.22 -0.06 -4.99
N SER A 28 -18.34 0.87 -4.06
CA SER A 28 -17.35 1.06 -2.98
C SER A 28 -18.05 1.08 -1.61
N PRO A 29 -18.57 -0.07 -1.16
CA PRO A 29 -19.27 -0.14 0.12
C PRO A 29 -18.30 -0.05 1.30
N ASN A 30 -18.83 0.32 2.47
CA ASN A 30 -18.12 0.11 3.73
C ASN A 30 -17.86 -1.39 3.91
N GLU A 31 -16.76 -1.76 4.56
CA GLU A 31 -16.37 -3.17 4.75
C GLU A 31 -16.23 -3.95 3.43
N ALA A 32 -15.80 -3.27 2.36
CA ALA A 32 -15.72 -3.81 1.00
C ALA A 32 -15.02 -5.18 0.93
N MET A 33 -13.94 -5.38 1.68
CA MET A 33 -13.21 -6.65 1.70
C MET A 33 -14.02 -7.80 2.29
N THR A 34 -14.79 -7.56 3.35
CA THR A 34 -15.66 -8.56 3.98
C THR A 34 -16.79 -8.96 3.02
N ILE A 35 -17.37 -7.97 2.34
CA ILE A 35 -18.42 -8.18 1.33
C ILE A 35 -17.85 -8.97 0.16
N LEU A 36 -16.68 -8.61 -0.35
CA LEU A 36 -16.02 -9.28 -1.47
C LEU A 36 -15.74 -10.76 -1.16
N LYS A 37 -15.16 -11.05 0.00
CA LYS A 37 -14.94 -12.44 0.45
C LYS A 37 -16.24 -13.24 0.54
N THR A 38 -17.32 -12.61 1.02
CA THR A 38 -18.64 -13.25 1.09
C THR A 38 -19.21 -13.53 -0.30
N ARG A 39 -19.02 -12.62 -1.26
CA ARG A 39 -19.41 -12.81 -2.67
C ARG A 39 -18.64 -13.98 -3.30
N PHE A 40 -17.32 -14.04 -3.10
CA PHE A 40 -16.50 -15.13 -3.63
C PHE A 40 -16.94 -16.51 -3.10
N ILE A 41 -17.27 -16.61 -1.80
CA ILE A 41 -17.83 -17.87 -1.23
C ILE A 41 -19.15 -18.27 -1.89
N LYS A 42 -19.93 -17.31 -2.36
CA LYS A 42 -21.22 -17.54 -3.03
C LYS A 42 -21.09 -17.68 -4.54
N GLU A 43 -19.88 -17.70 -5.07
CA GLU A 43 -19.59 -17.71 -6.51
C GLU A 43 -20.22 -16.51 -7.26
N ASP A 44 -20.44 -15.38 -6.55
CA ASP A 44 -20.93 -14.12 -7.09
C ASP A 44 -19.73 -13.20 -7.36
N TYR A 45 -19.07 -13.42 -8.47
CA TYR A 45 -17.83 -12.72 -8.84
C TYR A 45 -18.13 -11.37 -9.49
N PRO A 46 -17.51 -10.26 -9.05
CA PRO A 46 -17.49 -9.04 -9.85
C PRO A 46 -16.57 -9.22 -11.06
N ASP A 47 -16.86 -8.50 -12.15
CA ASP A 47 -16.03 -8.55 -13.36
C ASP A 47 -14.64 -7.95 -13.12
N ILE A 48 -14.55 -6.91 -12.28
CA ILE A 48 -13.31 -6.23 -11.93
C ILE A 48 -13.26 -6.01 -10.41
N VAL A 49 -12.10 -6.26 -9.82
CA VAL A 49 -11.84 -6.01 -8.41
C VAL A 49 -10.72 -4.99 -8.26
N ALA A 50 -10.95 -3.90 -7.51
CA ALA A 50 -9.93 -2.94 -7.12
C ALA A 50 -9.60 -3.12 -5.65
N ILE A 51 -8.45 -3.67 -5.34
CA ILE A 51 -7.97 -3.97 -3.97
C ILE A 51 -6.57 -3.41 -3.75
N GLY A 52 -6.10 -3.42 -2.50
CA GLY A 52 -4.71 -3.13 -2.19
C GLY A 52 -3.78 -4.30 -2.57
N GLY A 53 -2.54 -3.99 -2.85
CA GLY A 53 -1.47 -4.99 -2.94
C GLY A 53 -1.10 -5.47 -1.54
N ASP A 54 -1.84 -6.47 -1.04
CA ASP A 54 -1.67 -7.02 0.29
C ASP A 54 -1.94 -8.54 0.30
N VAL A 55 -1.93 -9.14 1.47
CA VAL A 55 -2.21 -10.56 1.68
C VAL A 55 -3.51 -11.06 1.02
N ASN A 56 -4.50 -10.20 0.83
CA ASN A 56 -5.74 -10.62 0.18
C ASN A 56 -5.55 -10.83 -1.32
N TYR A 57 -4.69 -10.01 -1.97
CA TYR A 57 -4.32 -10.24 -3.37
C TYR A 57 -3.74 -11.65 -3.56
N SER A 58 -2.74 -12.01 -2.75
CA SER A 58 -2.08 -13.33 -2.83
C SER A 58 -3.06 -14.48 -2.56
N ASN A 59 -3.91 -14.35 -1.54
CA ASN A 59 -4.90 -15.38 -1.23
C ASN A 59 -5.94 -15.57 -2.37
N PHE A 60 -6.35 -14.50 -3.03
CA PHE A 60 -7.29 -14.59 -4.15
C PHE A 60 -6.63 -15.14 -5.40
N LEU A 61 -5.36 -14.83 -5.62
CA LEU A 61 -4.57 -15.37 -6.71
C LEU A 61 -4.35 -16.89 -6.53
N ASP A 62 -3.94 -17.34 -5.35
CA ASP A 62 -3.77 -18.76 -5.03
C ASP A 62 -5.10 -19.54 -5.11
N ALA A 63 -6.23 -18.86 -5.04
CA ALA A 63 -7.56 -19.45 -5.24
C ALA A 63 -8.08 -19.38 -6.69
N ASP A 64 -7.23 -19.06 -7.66
CA ASP A 64 -7.57 -18.94 -9.10
C ASP A 64 -8.71 -17.95 -9.39
N LEU A 65 -8.82 -16.85 -8.61
CA LEU A 65 -9.89 -15.88 -8.76
C LEU A 65 -9.58 -14.74 -9.74
N PHE A 66 -8.35 -14.68 -10.25
CA PHE A 66 -7.90 -13.63 -11.16
C PHE A 66 -7.50 -14.20 -12.51
N MET A 67 -7.80 -13.45 -13.55
CA MET A 67 -7.43 -13.78 -14.92
C MET A 67 -6.02 -13.25 -15.23
N ASP A 68 -5.23 -14.02 -15.97
CA ASP A 68 -3.98 -13.56 -16.54
C ASP A 68 -4.24 -12.44 -17.56
N VAL A 69 -3.63 -11.28 -17.33
CA VAL A 69 -3.75 -10.09 -18.16
C VAL A 69 -2.45 -9.74 -18.88
N SER A 70 -1.49 -10.64 -18.92
CA SER A 70 -0.16 -10.45 -19.54
C SER A 70 -0.24 -9.94 -20.99
N ASP A 71 -1.25 -10.38 -21.74
CA ASP A 71 -1.46 -10.01 -23.15
C ASP A 71 -2.20 -8.70 -23.34
N PHE A 72 -2.61 -8.02 -22.28
CA PHE A 72 -3.32 -6.74 -22.41
C PHE A 72 -2.36 -5.65 -22.87
N GLU A 73 -2.76 -4.92 -23.92
CA GLU A 73 -1.91 -3.87 -24.51
C GLU A 73 -1.55 -2.77 -23.51
N GLY A 74 -2.44 -2.48 -22.55
CA GLY A 74 -2.24 -1.48 -21.49
C GLY A 74 -1.06 -1.76 -20.56
N ILE A 75 -0.62 -3.01 -20.42
CA ILE A 75 0.52 -3.40 -19.59
C ILE A 75 1.80 -2.69 -20.00
N LYS A 76 2.01 -2.46 -21.28
CA LYS A 76 3.18 -1.75 -21.82
C LYS A 76 3.33 -0.32 -21.27
N ASN A 77 2.26 0.27 -20.75
CA ASN A 77 2.26 1.61 -20.19
C ASN A 77 2.54 1.63 -18.67
N ILE A 78 2.59 0.46 -18.05
CA ILE A 78 2.90 0.32 -16.62
C ILE A 78 4.41 0.19 -16.45
N LYS A 79 4.98 0.92 -15.51
CA LYS A 79 6.42 0.80 -15.20
C LYS A 79 6.72 -0.62 -14.70
N GLN A 80 7.78 -1.23 -15.22
CA GLN A 80 8.17 -2.58 -14.85
C GLN A 80 8.34 -2.74 -13.32
N SER A 81 8.89 -1.74 -12.65
CA SER A 81 9.07 -1.77 -11.19
C SER A 81 7.76 -1.98 -10.41
N TYR A 82 6.61 -1.56 -10.93
CA TYR A 82 5.32 -1.81 -10.28
C TYR A 82 4.80 -3.22 -10.55
N ILE A 83 5.08 -3.77 -11.73
CA ILE A 83 4.80 -5.17 -12.03
C ILE A 83 5.66 -6.08 -11.15
N ASP A 84 6.95 -5.74 -11.00
CA ASP A 84 7.88 -6.49 -10.14
C ASP A 84 7.42 -6.46 -8.67
N MET A 85 6.99 -5.30 -8.17
CA MET A 85 6.43 -5.17 -6.81
C MET A 85 5.18 -6.02 -6.60
N GLU A 86 4.33 -6.14 -7.62
CA GLU A 86 3.14 -7.00 -7.54
C GLU A 86 3.53 -8.47 -7.47
N LYS A 87 4.54 -8.88 -8.23
CA LYS A 87 5.10 -10.22 -8.19
C LYS A 87 5.69 -10.60 -6.82
N GLU A 88 6.32 -9.66 -6.14
CA GLU A 88 6.84 -9.86 -4.77
C GLU A 88 5.72 -10.11 -3.72
N LEU A 89 4.47 -9.79 -4.04
CA LEU A 89 3.33 -10.07 -3.17
C LEU A 89 2.82 -11.52 -3.29
N GLU A 90 3.20 -12.26 -4.31
CA GLU A 90 2.70 -13.62 -4.55
C GLU A 90 3.27 -14.61 -3.53
N PHE A 91 2.43 -15.30 -2.79
CA PHE A 91 2.89 -16.38 -1.90
C PHE A 91 3.36 -17.59 -2.69
N THR A 92 2.60 -17.95 -3.71
CA THR A 92 2.97 -18.95 -4.70
C THR A 92 3.32 -18.22 -6.00
N PRO A 93 4.55 -18.30 -6.50
CA PRO A 93 4.92 -17.65 -7.76
C PRO A 93 4.09 -18.18 -8.94
N HIS A 94 3.52 -17.28 -9.71
CA HIS A 94 2.77 -17.57 -10.94
C HIS A 94 3.50 -16.99 -12.16
N GLU A 95 3.34 -17.56 -13.35
CA GLU A 95 3.98 -17.04 -14.57
C GLU A 95 3.06 -15.97 -15.08
N GLY A 96 2.28 -15.40 -15.19
CA GLY A 96 1.46 -14.35 -15.76
C GLY A 96 1.48 -13.05 -14.96
N ILE A 97 0.67 -12.11 -15.36
CA ILE A 97 0.37 -10.87 -14.66
C ILE A 97 -1.13 -10.90 -14.32
N TYR A 98 -1.47 -10.79 -13.05
CA TYR A 98 -2.85 -10.99 -12.58
C TYR A 98 -3.48 -9.73 -12.00
N GLY A 99 -2.73 -8.65 -11.93
CA GLY A 99 -3.21 -7.35 -11.50
C GLY A 99 -2.61 -6.21 -12.32
N LEU A 100 -3.28 -5.08 -12.34
CA LEU A 100 -2.82 -3.87 -12.98
C LEU A 100 -2.66 -2.78 -11.92
N PRO A 101 -1.42 -2.45 -11.51
CA PRO A 101 -1.17 -1.35 -10.60
C PRO A 101 -1.69 -0.03 -11.17
N TYR A 102 -2.74 0.52 -10.60
CA TYR A 102 -3.33 1.80 -11.04
C TYR A 102 -2.92 2.99 -10.17
N ALA A 103 -2.40 2.73 -8.99
CA ALA A 103 -1.91 3.74 -8.06
C ALA A 103 -0.79 3.17 -7.19
N ALA A 104 0.16 4.00 -6.83
CA ALA A 104 1.21 3.67 -5.88
C ALA A 104 1.13 4.58 -4.66
N ASN A 105 1.49 4.06 -3.48
CA ASN A 105 1.66 4.84 -2.28
C ASN A 105 3.16 5.05 -2.02
N ALA A 106 3.50 6.24 -1.55
CA ALA A 106 4.82 6.52 -1.01
C ALA A 106 4.67 6.81 0.49
N ALA A 107 5.51 6.19 1.30
CA ALA A 107 5.63 6.54 2.71
C ALA A 107 6.67 7.66 2.87
N GLY A 108 6.44 8.56 3.83
CA GLY A 108 7.35 9.65 4.12
C GLY A 108 6.89 10.43 5.34
N ILE A 109 7.76 11.32 5.79
CA ILE A 109 7.46 12.27 6.86
C ILE A 109 7.06 13.60 6.21
N LEU A 110 5.88 14.08 6.54
CA LEU A 110 5.43 15.42 6.16
C LEU A 110 5.89 16.41 7.22
N TYR A 111 6.42 17.54 6.79
CA TYR A 111 6.82 18.63 7.69
C TYR A 111 6.18 19.96 7.29
N ASN A 112 6.01 20.84 8.25
CA ASN A 112 5.51 22.19 8.02
C ASN A 112 6.66 23.10 7.56
N GLN A 113 6.67 23.46 6.28
CA GLN A 113 7.74 24.28 5.69
C GLN A 113 7.85 25.66 6.34
N ASP A 114 6.73 26.33 6.62
CA ASP A 114 6.72 27.66 7.22
C ASP A 114 7.36 27.62 8.63
N MET A 115 7.05 26.57 9.42
CA MET A 115 7.70 26.40 10.73
C MET A 115 9.20 26.17 10.61
N PHE A 116 9.64 25.36 9.66
CA PHE A 116 11.06 25.12 9.45
C PHE A 116 11.79 26.39 9.06
N GLU A 117 11.20 27.23 8.20
CA GLU A 117 11.75 28.54 7.82
C GLU A 117 11.79 29.52 9.01
N ASP A 118 10.68 29.61 9.78
CA ASP A 118 10.56 30.54 10.91
C ASP A 118 11.56 30.24 12.04
N TYR A 119 11.83 28.98 12.31
CA TYR A 119 12.76 28.54 13.35
C TYR A 119 14.17 28.26 12.82
N GLY A 120 14.39 28.29 11.51
CA GLY A 120 15.67 28.00 10.88
C GLY A 120 16.09 26.53 11.02
N TRP A 121 15.11 25.61 11.06
CA TRP A 121 15.39 24.18 11.12
C TRP A 121 15.75 23.63 9.74
N GLU A 122 16.68 22.69 9.72
CA GLU A 122 17.09 21.99 8.51
C GLU A 122 16.43 20.60 8.46
N ILE A 123 16.22 20.10 7.23
CA ILE A 123 15.69 18.73 7.03
C ILE A 123 16.81 17.74 7.39
N PRO A 124 16.59 16.81 8.33
CA PRO A 124 17.59 15.85 8.73
C PRO A 124 17.87 14.83 7.62
N GLU A 125 19.13 14.49 7.40
CA GLU A 125 19.59 13.50 6.43
C GLU A 125 19.91 12.14 7.10
N THR A 126 20.08 12.13 8.43
CA THR A 126 20.41 10.95 9.21
C THR A 126 19.43 10.74 10.37
N TRP A 127 19.39 9.54 10.91
CA TRP A 127 18.57 9.22 12.07
C TRP A 127 18.98 10.06 13.30
N ASP A 128 20.27 10.22 13.55
CA ASP A 128 20.77 11.00 14.68
C ASP A 128 20.40 12.49 14.56
N GLU A 129 20.45 13.05 13.36
CA GLU A 129 19.99 14.41 13.09
C GLU A 129 18.47 14.53 13.28
N PHE A 130 17.71 13.51 12.86
CA PHE A 130 16.26 13.48 13.09
C PHE A 130 15.89 13.49 14.57
N ILE A 131 16.57 12.70 15.38
CA ILE A 131 16.36 12.67 16.83
C ILE A 131 16.78 14.01 17.45
N SER A 132 17.93 14.56 17.06
CA SER A 132 18.39 15.87 17.54
C SER A 132 17.44 17.01 17.18
N LEU A 133 16.85 16.97 15.99
CA LEU A 133 15.81 17.92 15.60
C LEU A 133 14.54 17.76 16.46
N CYS A 134 14.12 16.55 16.75
CA CYS A 134 12.99 16.31 17.64
C CYS A 134 13.23 16.93 19.04
N ASP A 135 14.42 16.77 19.60
CA ASP A 135 14.80 17.35 20.88
C ASP A 135 14.75 18.89 20.81
N THR A 136 15.31 19.49 19.74
CA THR A 136 15.30 20.95 19.50
C THR A 136 13.87 21.48 19.42
N ILE A 137 12.97 20.80 18.69
CA ILE A 137 11.57 21.18 18.56
C ILE A 137 10.87 21.10 19.93
N GLN A 138 11.19 20.09 20.72
CA GLN A 138 10.62 19.93 22.07
C GLN A 138 11.08 21.03 23.03
N GLU A 139 12.32 21.51 22.93
CA GLU A 139 12.84 22.63 23.74
C GLU A 139 12.08 23.93 23.47
N GLU A 140 11.53 24.12 22.26
CA GLU A 140 10.66 25.23 21.90
C GLU A 140 9.20 25.03 22.43
N GLY A 141 8.94 23.94 23.15
CA GLY A 141 7.60 23.62 23.69
C GLY A 141 6.62 23.09 22.62
N ILE A 142 7.13 22.65 21.48
CA ILE A 142 6.35 22.13 20.35
C ILE A 142 6.45 20.59 20.37
N VAL A 143 5.35 19.92 20.02
CA VAL A 143 5.35 18.46 19.85
C VAL A 143 6.00 18.11 18.51
N PRO A 144 7.16 17.42 18.52
CA PRO A 144 7.93 17.21 17.29
C PRO A 144 7.28 16.26 16.29
N ILE A 145 6.54 15.26 16.77
CA ILE A 145 5.92 14.24 15.92
C ILE A 145 4.43 14.14 16.24
N TYR A 146 3.60 14.25 15.20
CA TYR A 146 2.17 13.96 15.30
C TYR A 146 1.86 12.62 14.64
N LEU A 147 1.23 11.72 15.39
CA LEU A 147 0.77 10.42 14.91
C LEU A 147 -0.75 10.28 15.14
N GLY A 148 -1.47 9.88 14.10
CA GLY A 148 -2.92 9.72 14.15
C GLY A 148 -3.40 8.41 14.77
N LEU A 149 -2.87 7.95 15.87
CA LEU A 149 -2.99 6.60 16.45
C LEU A 149 -4.40 6.15 16.88
N LYS A 150 -5.43 6.90 16.53
CA LYS A 150 -6.82 6.56 16.84
C LYS A 150 -7.23 5.22 16.21
N ASP A 151 -6.89 5.03 14.94
CA ASP A 151 -7.14 3.79 14.23
C ASP A 151 -5.88 2.92 14.30
N THR A 152 -6.00 1.68 14.74
CA THR A 152 -4.85 0.80 15.03
C THR A 152 -3.93 0.59 13.85
N TRP A 153 -4.44 0.55 12.62
CA TRP A 153 -3.63 0.40 11.41
C TRP A 153 -2.65 1.57 11.19
N THR A 154 -2.95 2.77 11.73
CA THR A 154 -2.08 3.95 11.59
C THR A 154 -0.77 3.82 12.34
N CYS A 155 -0.69 2.92 13.33
CA CYS A 155 0.55 2.58 14.04
C CYS A 155 1.53 1.82 13.13
N LEU A 156 1.02 1.11 12.11
CA LEU A 156 1.84 0.28 11.25
C LEU A 156 2.70 1.09 10.28
N ALA A 157 2.26 2.27 9.85
CA ALA A 157 2.97 3.05 8.84
C ALA A 157 4.40 3.44 9.29
N PRO A 158 4.60 4.11 10.45
CA PRO A 158 5.94 4.42 10.93
C PRO A 158 6.73 3.16 11.34
N TRP A 159 6.07 2.20 11.98
CA TRP A 159 6.73 0.97 12.41
C TRP A 159 7.23 0.15 11.21
N ASN A 160 6.41 -0.06 10.19
CA ASN A 160 6.82 -0.79 8.99
C ASN A 160 7.99 -0.12 8.27
N ALA A 161 7.99 1.21 8.19
CA ALA A 161 9.09 1.93 7.55
C ALA A 161 10.42 1.68 8.27
N LEU A 162 10.43 1.72 9.61
CA LEU A 162 11.60 1.41 10.43
C LEU A 162 11.98 -0.07 10.35
N ALA A 163 11.02 -0.97 10.58
CA ALA A 163 11.26 -2.40 10.57
C ALA A 163 11.85 -2.90 9.26
N VAL A 164 11.27 -2.49 8.12
CA VAL A 164 11.78 -2.88 6.80
C VAL A 164 13.17 -2.30 6.52
N SER A 165 13.45 -1.08 6.99
CA SER A 165 14.75 -0.44 6.79
C SER A 165 15.87 -1.03 7.67
N MET A 166 15.52 -1.60 8.81
CA MET A 166 16.47 -2.15 9.80
C MET A 166 16.69 -3.65 9.66
N CYS A 167 15.87 -4.35 8.90
CA CYS A 167 15.94 -5.80 8.74
C CYS A 167 16.50 -6.20 7.37
N ASP A 168 17.01 -7.41 7.29
CA ASP A 168 17.45 -8.00 6.04
C ASP A 168 16.29 -8.12 5.04
N SER A 169 16.54 -7.86 3.78
CA SER A 169 15.54 -7.89 2.70
C SER A 169 14.93 -9.30 2.49
N ASP A 170 15.62 -10.35 2.92
CA ASP A 170 15.20 -11.75 2.84
C ASP A 170 14.65 -12.30 4.16
N LEU A 171 14.34 -11.42 5.15
CA LEU A 171 13.86 -11.83 6.47
C LEU A 171 12.71 -12.83 6.41
N ALA A 172 11.72 -12.61 5.53
CA ALA A 172 10.59 -13.52 5.40
C ALA A 172 11.03 -14.93 4.99
N TYR A 173 11.98 -15.05 4.07
CA TYR A 173 12.57 -16.33 3.68
C TYR A 173 13.34 -16.98 4.83
N GLN A 174 14.13 -16.20 5.57
CA GLN A 174 14.89 -16.70 6.73
C GLN A 174 13.94 -17.22 7.82
N VAL A 175 12.84 -16.53 8.09
CA VAL A 175 11.83 -16.99 9.07
C VAL A 175 11.15 -18.27 8.58
N ASN A 176 10.76 -18.34 7.32
CA ASN A 176 10.11 -19.52 6.73
C ASN A 176 11.03 -20.74 6.71
N SER A 177 12.34 -20.53 6.54
CA SER A 177 13.35 -21.60 6.59
C SER A 177 13.79 -21.97 8.03
N GLY A 178 13.33 -21.24 9.04
CA GLY A 178 13.66 -21.46 10.44
C GLY A 178 15.05 -20.95 10.86
N THR A 179 15.69 -20.12 10.05
CA THR A 179 17.02 -19.55 10.33
C THR A 179 16.95 -18.20 11.08
N ALA A 180 15.77 -17.56 11.11
CA ALA A 180 15.51 -16.34 11.89
C ALA A 180 14.13 -16.39 12.55
N THR A 181 13.84 -15.39 13.39
CA THR A 181 12.52 -15.14 13.96
C THR A 181 12.18 -13.67 13.83
N TYR A 182 10.91 -13.34 13.62
CA TYR A 182 10.47 -11.93 13.59
C TYR A 182 10.77 -11.20 14.90
N SER A 183 10.59 -11.85 16.04
CA SER A 183 10.90 -11.25 17.33
C SER A 183 12.39 -10.95 17.53
N GLY A 184 13.29 -11.74 16.93
CA GLY A 184 14.72 -11.47 16.96
C GLY A 184 15.10 -10.33 15.99
N ALA A 185 14.57 -10.36 14.79
CA ALA A 185 14.86 -9.35 13.75
C ALA A 185 14.34 -7.96 14.14
N TYR A 186 13.21 -7.88 14.83
CA TYR A 186 12.59 -6.59 15.23
C TYR A 186 12.91 -6.15 16.66
N ALA A 187 13.89 -6.77 17.31
CA ALA A 187 14.24 -6.45 18.69
C ALA A 187 14.78 -5.02 18.87
N GLU A 188 15.31 -4.42 17.80
CA GLU A 188 15.89 -3.08 17.80
C GLU A 188 15.02 -2.03 17.09
N THR A 189 13.82 -2.41 16.61
CA THR A 189 12.84 -1.52 15.96
C THR A 189 11.84 -0.97 16.95
#